data_702e21642496c5c516d8b681f405fd41
#
_entry.id   702e21642496c5c516d8b681f405fd41
#
_cell.length_a   1.000
_cell.length_b   1.000
_cell.length_c   1.000
_cell.angle_alpha   90.00
_cell.angle_beta   90.00
_cell.angle_gamma   90.00
#
_symmetry.space_group_name_H-M   'P 1'
#
loop_
_entity.id
_entity.type
_entity.pdbx_description
1 polymer ?
#
loop_
_entity_poly.entity_id
_entity_poly.type
_entity_poly.pdbx_seq_one_letter_code
_entity_poly.pdbx_strand_id
1 'polypeptide(L)'
;IYRRYWPEHVNFDEGKRTRWTNSEIMLDHPLRKKENVRDPSIFTGGLTTSLTGLHCDIAVLDDCVVYENAYTGEGRNKVKSQYSLLSSIEGAEAKEWVVGTRYHPADLYNDLLQMTEDQYNPRGDKIGEDSIYEIFEKPVEERGDGTGEFLWPRTQRKDGKWFGFDMKILAKKRGQY
;
A
#
# COMPACT_ATOMS: atom_id res chain seq x y z
N ILE A 1 12.11 -13.44 11.39
CA ILE A 1 13.02 -12.39 10.86
C ILE A 1 13.11 -11.23 11.84
N TYR A 2 12.02 -10.56 12.23
CA TYR A 2 12.03 -9.39 13.11
C TYR A 2 12.81 -9.64 14.40
N ARG A 3 12.54 -10.73 15.11
CA ARG A 3 13.21 -11.15 16.35
C ARG A 3 14.74 -11.32 16.21
N ARG A 4 15.23 -11.59 15.00
CA ARG A 4 16.66 -11.75 14.73
C ARG A 4 17.39 -10.41 14.71
N TYR A 5 16.73 -9.34 14.25
CA TYR A 5 17.34 -8.03 14.08
C TYR A 5 17.03 -7.07 15.23
N TRP A 6 15.89 -7.25 15.89
CA TRP A 6 15.43 -6.41 17.01
C TRP A 6 14.87 -7.28 18.15
N PRO A 7 15.74 -8.08 18.81
CA PRO A 7 15.29 -9.00 19.85
C PRO A 7 14.67 -8.29 21.05
N GLU A 8 15.09 -7.06 21.34
CA GLU A 8 14.59 -6.24 22.43
C GLU A 8 13.15 -5.75 22.23
N HIS A 9 12.65 -5.77 21.00
CA HIS A 9 11.30 -5.31 20.67
C HIS A 9 10.25 -6.43 20.74
N VAL A 10 10.68 -7.67 20.94
CA VAL A 10 9.78 -8.83 20.93
C VAL A 10 10.07 -9.73 22.10
N ASN A 11 9.12 -9.87 23.04
CA ASN A 11 9.27 -10.79 24.14
C ASN A 11 9.45 -12.23 23.63
N PHE A 12 10.49 -12.93 24.11
CA PHE A 12 10.78 -14.31 23.74
C PHE A 12 9.71 -15.28 24.26
N ASP A 13 9.14 -14.99 25.44
CA ASP A 13 7.99 -15.71 25.96
C ASP A 13 6.72 -15.24 25.26
N GLU A 14 6.13 -16.12 24.45
CA GLU A 14 4.92 -15.79 23.67
C GLU A 14 3.72 -15.45 24.54
N GLY A 15 3.61 -16.06 25.72
CA GLY A 15 2.57 -15.77 26.68
C GLY A 15 2.67 -14.40 27.35
N LYS A 16 3.83 -13.73 27.24
CA LYS A 16 4.07 -12.40 27.80
C LYS A 16 3.96 -11.28 26.75
N ARG A 17 3.70 -11.60 25.48
CA ARG A 17 3.48 -10.58 24.46
C ARG A 17 2.16 -9.89 24.69
N THR A 18 2.16 -8.56 24.71
CA THR A 18 0.98 -7.75 25.04
C THR A 18 -0.13 -7.96 24.01
N ARG A 19 0.20 -7.94 22.71
CA ARG A 19 -0.75 -8.18 21.63
C ARG A 19 0.00 -8.68 20.40
N TRP A 20 -0.32 -9.87 19.97
CA TRP A 20 0.31 -10.49 18.81
C TRP A 20 -0.73 -11.39 18.12
N THR A 21 -1.56 -10.76 17.29
CA THR A 21 -2.66 -11.42 16.58
C THR A 21 -2.42 -11.34 15.06
N ASN A 22 -3.35 -11.86 14.29
CA ASN A 22 -3.30 -11.75 12.82
C ASN A 22 -3.53 -10.32 12.32
N SER A 23 -4.18 -9.48 13.11
CA SER A 23 -4.53 -8.10 12.73
C SER A 23 -3.77 -7.03 13.50
N GLU A 24 -3.19 -7.37 14.65
CA GLU A 24 -2.54 -6.39 15.52
C GLU A 24 -1.23 -6.94 16.12
N ILE A 25 -0.19 -6.15 16.02
CA ILE A 25 1.09 -6.44 16.64
C ILE A 25 1.51 -5.25 17.50
N MET A 26 1.78 -5.51 18.78
CA MET A 26 2.42 -4.55 19.69
C MET A 26 3.87 -4.96 19.94
N LEU A 27 4.78 -4.05 19.63
CA LEU A 27 6.21 -4.22 19.93
C LEU A 27 6.51 -3.77 21.36
N ASP A 28 7.35 -4.55 22.05
CA ASP A 28 7.75 -4.28 23.45
C ASP A 28 8.91 -3.27 23.52
N HIS A 29 8.75 -2.09 22.93
CA HIS A 29 9.78 -1.08 23.01
C HIS A 29 9.63 -0.23 24.29
N PRO A 30 10.73 0.06 25.04
CA PRO A 30 10.67 0.84 26.29
C PRO A 30 10.04 2.23 26.13
N LEU A 31 10.27 2.92 25.01
CA LEU A 31 9.67 4.22 24.72
C LEU A 31 8.15 4.17 24.65
N ARG A 32 7.56 3.10 24.09
CA ARG A 32 6.11 2.95 24.03
C ARG A 32 5.47 2.96 25.41
N LYS A 33 6.13 2.31 26.39
CA LYS A 33 5.68 2.29 27.79
C LYS A 33 5.83 3.66 28.43
N LYS A 34 6.97 4.34 28.19
CA LYS A 34 7.25 5.67 28.71
C LYS A 34 6.25 6.71 28.20
N GLU A 35 5.93 6.66 26.92
CA GLU A 35 5.03 7.60 26.23
C GLU A 35 3.58 7.16 26.29
N ASN A 36 3.27 6.03 26.91
CA ASN A 36 1.93 5.47 27.06
C ASN A 36 1.18 5.31 25.72
N VAL A 37 1.89 4.90 24.66
CA VAL A 37 1.34 4.70 23.33
C VAL A 37 0.38 3.51 23.33
N ARG A 38 -0.89 3.75 22.99
CA ARG A 38 -1.96 2.74 23.01
C ARG A 38 -2.16 2.04 21.67
N ASP A 39 -1.91 2.75 20.58
CA ASP A 39 -2.10 2.22 19.23
C ASP A 39 -1.15 1.04 18.97
N PRO A 40 -1.55 0.01 18.22
CA PRO A 40 -0.67 -1.08 17.86
C PRO A 40 0.51 -0.58 17.01
N SER A 41 1.64 -1.27 17.08
CA SER A 41 2.80 -0.95 16.23
C SER A 41 2.54 -1.28 14.77
N ILE A 42 1.73 -2.31 14.52
CA ILE A 42 1.24 -2.69 13.20
C ILE A 42 -0.22 -3.09 13.37
N PHE A 43 -1.06 -2.51 12.55
CA PHE A 43 -2.46 -2.88 12.40
C PHE A 43 -2.70 -3.30 10.95
N THR A 44 -3.46 -4.37 10.74
CA THR A 44 -3.90 -4.80 9.41
C THR A 44 -5.41 -5.00 9.41
N GLY A 45 -6.06 -4.48 8.40
CA GLY A 45 -7.51 -4.60 8.24
C GLY A 45 -7.92 -4.35 6.80
N GLY A 46 -9.11 -4.77 6.43
CA GLY A 46 -9.70 -4.39 5.14
C GLY A 46 -10.08 -2.90 5.14
N LEU A 47 -10.10 -2.28 3.97
CA LEU A 47 -10.47 -0.87 3.81
C LEU A 47 -11.86 -0.54 4.38
N THR A 48 -12.75 -1.52 4.49
CA THR A 48 -14.08 -1.38 5.08
C THR A 48 -14.13 -1.63 6.59
N THR A 49 -13.00 -1.95 7.21
CA THR A 49 -12.92 -2.12 8.67
C THR A 49 -12.99 -0.74 9.33
N SER A 50 -13.68 -0.67 10.49
CA SER A 50 -13.68 0.59 11.24
C SER A 50 -12.29 0.87 11.79
N LEU A 51 -11.74 2.00 11.36
CA LEU A 51 -10.44 2.51 11.80
C LEU A 51 -10.57 3.64 12.84
N THR A 52 -11.79 3.95 13.26
CA THR A 52 -12.08 5.05 14.18
C THR A 52 -11.32 4.90 15.49
N GLY A 53 -10.60 5.94 15.87
CA GLY A 53 -9.83 5.99 17.12
C GLY A 53 -8.44 5.36 17.05
N LEU A 54 -7.99 4.93 15.88
CA LEU A 54 -6.59 4.58 15.62
C LEU A 54 -5.85 5.82 15.09
N HIS A 55 -4.52 5.80 15.23
CA HIS A 55 -3.63 6.77 14.60
C HIS A 55 -2.48 6.01 13.95
N CYS A 56 -1.98 6.53 12.84
CA CYS A 56 -0.83 5.93 12.16
C CYS A 56 0.15 7.01 11.66
N ASP A 57 1.42 6.64 11.67
CA ASP A 57 2.51 7.41 11.07
C ASP A 57 2.78 6.96 9.63
N ILE A 58 2.39 5.73 9.31
CA ILE A 58 2.53 5.15 7.96
C ILE A 58 1.27 4.35 7.65
N ALA A 59 0.57 4.71 6.59
CA ALA A 59 -0.50 3.94 5.99
C ALA A 59 0.01 3.19 4.75
N VAL A 60 -0.28 1.90 4.65
CA VAL A 60 0.04 1.08 3.47
C VAL A 60 -1.26 0.54 2.89
N LEU A 61 -1.61 1.02 1.72
CA LEU A 61 -2.78 0.57 0.96
C LEU A 61 -2.31 -0.46 -0.08
N ASP A 62 -2.62 -1.72 0.19
CA ASP A 62 -2.22 -2.84 -0.67
C ASP A 62 -3.47 -3.46 -1.32
N ASP A 63 -3.50 -3.44 -2.65
CA ASP A 63 -4.59 -3.98 -3.48
C ASP A 63 -6.01 -3.54 -3.04
N CYS A 64 -6.19 -2.26 -2.71
CA CYS A 64 -7.50 -1.71 -2.29
C CYS A 64 -8.56 -1.77 -3.39
N VAL A 65 -8.15 -1.69 -4.66
CA VAL A 65 -9.00 -1.89 -5.82
C VAL A 65 -8.84 -3.32 -6.32
N VAL A 66 -9.95 -4.03 -6.39
CA VAL A 66 -10.02 -5.41 -6.89
C VAL A 66 -11.15 -5.51 -7.92
N TYR A 67 -11.19 -6.62 -8.66
CA TYR A 67 -12.20 -6.82 -9.70
C TYR A 67 -13.63 -6.55 -9.21
N GLU A 68 -13.98 -7.05 -8.03
CA GLU A 68 -15.33 -6.99 -7.48
C GLU A 68 -15.79 -5.55 -7.18
N ASN A 69 -14.86 -4.65 -6.82
CA ASN A 69 -15.20 -3.28 -6.49
C ASN A 69 -14.91 -2.27 -7.61
N ALA A 70 -14.18 -2.67 -8.66
CA ALA A 70 -13.76 -1.78 -9.73
C ALA A 70 -14.86 -1.52 -10.78
N TYR A 71 -15.65 -2.56 -11.12
CA TYR A 71 -16.53 -2.51 -12.30
C TYR A 71 -17.88 -1.86 -12.06
N THR A 72 -18.34 -1.76 -10.82
CA THR A 72 -19.60 -1.05 -10.51
C THR A 72 -19.31 0.36 -10.00
N GLY A 73 -20.16 1.32 -10.36
CA GLY A 73 -20.05 2.70 -9.83
C GLY A 73 -20.16 2.75 -8.31
N GLU A 74 -21.06 1.93 -7.73
CA GLU A 74 -21.22 1.83 -6.28
C GLU A 74 -19.95 1.27 -5.61
N GLY A 75 -19.36 0.21 -6.16
CA GLY A 75 -18.13 -0.38 -5.65
C GLY A 75 -16.98 0.63 -5.64
N ARG A 76 -16.78 1.36 -6.74
CA ARG A 76 -15.76 2.40 -6.83
C ARG A 76 -15.98 3.53 -5.81
N ASN A 77 -17.22 4.01 -5.71
CA ASN A 77 -17.57 5.07 -4.76
C ASN A 77 -17.37 4.62 -3.31
N LYS A 78 -17.68 3.37 -2.98
CA LYS A 78 -17.44 2.81 -1.66
C LYS A 78 -15.94 2.79 -1.33
N VAL A 79 -15.09 2.35 -2.25
CA VAL A 79 -13.63 2.35 -2.05
C VAL A 79 -13.11 3.77 -1.84
N LYS A 80 -13.53 4.74 -2.68
CA LYS A 80 -13.15 6.15 -2.56
C LYS A 80 -13.59 6.77 -1.23
N SER A 81 -14.81 6.48 -0.80
CA SER A 81 -15.33 6.96 0.49
C SER A 81 -14.57 6.37 1.68
N GLN A 82 -14.19 5.10 1.61
CA GLN A 82 -13.40 4.47 2.66
C GLN A 82 -11.95 4.99 2.67
N TYR A 83 -11.37 5.22 1.51
CA TYR A 83 -10.07 5.87 1.39
C TYR A 83 -10.06 7.26 2.05
N SER A 84 -11.06 8.09 1.80
CA SER A 84 -11.13 9.44 2.38
C SER A 84 -11.22 9.45 3.90
N LEU A 85 -11.58 8.34 4.54
CA LEU A 85 -11.57 8.23 6.00
C LEU A 85 -10.16 8.02 6.58
N LEU A 86 -9.18 7.62 5.78
CA LEU A 86 -7.80 7.44 6.26
C LEU A 86 -7.21 8.74 6.76
N SER A 87 -7.51 9.86 6.12
CA SER A 87 -7.04 11.18 6.55
C SER A 87 -7.43 11.54 8.00
N SER A 88 -8.45 10.87 8.55
CA SER A 88 -8.87 11.07 9.95
C SER A 88 -8.00 10.35 10.97
N ILE A 89 -7.19 9.38 10.54
CA ILE A 89 -6.29 8.60 11.40
C ILE A 89 -4.81 8.88 11.13
N GLU A 90 -4.51 9.55 10.06
CA GLU A 90 -3.18 9.96 9.67
C GLU A 90 -2.77 11.23 10.41
N GLY A 91 -1.58 11.21 11.00
CA GLY A 91 -0.96 12.43 11.56
C GLY A 91 -0.53 13.39 10.45
N ALA A 92 -0.26 14.64 10.80
CA ALA A 92 0.16 15.67 9.84
C ALA A 92 1.42 15.30 9.03
N GLU A 93 2.29 14.47 9.60
CA GLU A 93 3.54 14.01 8.98
C GLU A 93 3.44 12.53 8.53
N ALA A 94 2.24 11.96 8.51
CA ALA A 94 2.05 10.58 8.11
C ALA A 94 2.44 10.37 6.64
N LYS A 95 2.97 9.18 6.36
CA LYS A 95 3.33 8.76 5.00
C LYS A 95 2.36 7.72 4.50
N GLU A 96 1.92 7.88 3.29
CA GLU A 96 1.04 6.94 2.62
C GLU A 96 1.78 6.21 1.49
N TRP A 97 1.69 4.89 1.48
CA TRP A 97 2.22 4.05 0.42
C TRP A 97 1.07 3.30 -0.22
N VAL A 98 0.90 3.49 -1.51
CA VAL A 98 -0.17 2.86 -2.28
C VAL A 98 0.42 1.89 -3.29
N VAL A 99 0.02 0.63 -3.18
CA VAL A 99 0.44 -0.44 -4.09
C VAL A 99 -0.81 -1.11 -4.65
N GLY A 100 -0.87 -1.30 -5.95
CA GLY A 100 -2.01 -1.97 -6.55
C GLY A 100 -1.99 -2.00 -8.06
N THR A 101 -3.00 -2.65 -8.62
CA THR A 101 -3.22 -2.78 -10.07
C THR A 101 -4.47 -2.02 -10.47
N ARG A 102 -4.39 -1.24 -11.53
CA ARG A 102 -5.56 -0.53 -12.09
C ARG A 102 -6.49 -1.52 -12.79
N TYR A 103 -7.76 -1.51 -12.42
CA TYR A 103 -8.80 -2.34 -13.02
C TYR A 103 -9.79 -1.54 -13.85
N HIS A 104 -9.93 -0.24 -13.58
CA HIS A 104 -10.89 0.61 -14.28
C HIS A 104 -10.36 2.04 -14.43
N PRO A 105 -10.62 2.74 -15.56
CA PRO A 105 -10.16 4.12 -15.75
C PRO A 105 -10.64 5.13 -14.71
N ALA A 106 -11.73 4.83 -14.01
CA ALA A 106 -12.30 5.68 -12.97
C ALA A 106 -12.23 5.03 -11.57
N ASP A 107 -11.23 4.17 -11.31
CA ASP A 107 -10.99 3.60 -9.99
C ASP A 107 -10.27 4.58 -9.05
N LEU A 108 -10.05 4.17 -7.80
CA LEU A 108 -9.36 4.98 -6.80
C LEU A 108 -7.98 5.42 -7.27
N TYR A 109 -7.20 4.51 -7.88
CA TYR A 109 -5.83 4.84 -8.29
C TYR A 109 -5.78 5.95 -9.35
N ASN A 110 -6.79 6.05 -10.20
CA ASN A 110 -6.89 7.18 -11.13
C ASN A 110 -7.10 8.51 -10.41
N ASP A 111 -7.88 8.53 -9.35
CA ASP A 111 -8.08 9.75 -8.56
C ASP A 111 -6.78 10.13 -7.84
N LEU A 112 -6.07 9.17 -7.24
CA LEU A 112 -4.79 9.41 -6.56
C LEU A 112 -3.73 10.00 -7.50
N LEU A 113 -3.66 9.53 -8.75
CA LEU A 113 -2.75 10.05 -9.77
C LEU A 113 -3.00 11.52 -10.11
N GLN A 114 -4.19 12.03 -9.84
CA GLN A 114 -4.61 13.39 -10.16
C GLN A 114 -4.69 14.30 -8.93
N MET A 115 -4.42 13.76 -7.73
CA MET A 115 -4.43 14.56 -6.51
C MET A 115 -3.25 15.53 -6.48
N THR A 116 -3.56 16.79 -6.23
CA THR A 116 -2.58 17.86 -6.08
C THR A 116 -2.79 18.59 -4.76
N GLU A 117 -1.72 19.18 -4.25
CA GLU A 117 -1.73 20.07 -3.11
C GLU A 117 -1.22 21.46 -3.50
N ASP A 118 -1.76 22.46 -2.82
CA ASP A 118 -1.34 23.85 -3.02
C ASP A 118 0.03 24.08 -2.38
N GLN A 119 0.94 24.67 -3.16
CA GLN A 119 2.24 25.11 -2.66
C GLN A 119 2.18 26.58 -2.23
N TYR A 120 2.77 26.86 -1.08
CA TYR A 120 2.82 28.20 -0.50
C TYR A 120 4.27 28.66 -0.30
N ASN A 121 4.52 29.94 -0.54
CA ASN A 121 5.80 30.56 -0.19
C ASN A 121 5.88 30.83 1.33
N PRO A 122 7.06 31.21 1.88
CA PRO A 122 7.19 31.54 3.29
C PRO A 122 6.33 32.71 3.78
N ARG A 123 5.72 33.48 2.87
CA ARG A 123 4.83 34.59 3.17
C ARG A 123 3.37 34.16 3.22
N GLY A 124 3.07 32.89 2.85
CA GLY A 124 1.71 32.35 2.81
C GLY A 124 0.96 32.57 1.50
N ASP A 125 1.63 33.07 0.43
CA ASP A 125 0.99 33.20 -0.87
C ASP A 125 1.07 31.88 -1.63
N LYS A 126 -0.03 31.49 -2.28
CA LYS A 126 -0.05 30.31 -3.17
C LYS A 126 0.85 30.57 -4.39
N ILE A 127 1.81 29.68 -4.62
CA ILE A 127 2.79 29.79 -5.72
C ILE A 127 2.63 28.72 -6.80
N GLY A 128 1.82 27.69 -6.54
CA GLY A 128 1.58 26.61 -7.47
C GLY A 128 0.79 25.47 -6.87
N GLU A 129 0.76 24.37 -7.60
CA GLU A 129 0.22 23.07 -7.17
C GLU A 129 1.25 21.99 -7.50
N ASP A 130 1.35 20.99 -6.66
CA ASP A 130 2.22 19.82 -6.88
C ASP A 130 1.44 18.54 -6.67
N SER A 131 1.91 17.43 -7.23
CA SER A 131 1.30 16.12 -7.01
C SER A 131 1.51 15.66 -5.58
N ILE A 132 0.45 15.16 -4.94
CA ILE A 132 0.54 14.59 -3.58
C ILE A 132 1.38 13.32 -3.60
N TYR A 133 1.29 12.52 -4.69
CA TYR A 133 1.98 11.25 -4.81
C TYR A 133 3.15 11.31 -5.78
N GLU A 134 4.29 10.75 -5.35
CA GLU A 134 5.34 10.32 -6.27
C GLU A 134 4.95 8.98 -6.89
N ILE A 135 4.91 8.94 -8.24
CA ILE A 135 4.36 7.81 -8.97
C ILE A 135 5.49 6.93 -9.49
N PHE A 136 5.45 5.65 -9.12
CA PHE A 136 6.28 4.62 -9.68
C PHE A 136 5.43 3.63 -10.48
N GLU A 137 5.49 3.72 -11.81
CA GLU A 137 4.80 2.82 -12.71
C GLU A 137 5.81 2.08 -13.60
N LYS A 138 5.76 0.75 -13.58
CA LYS A 138 6.58 -0.07 -14.45
C LYS A 138 5.73 -1.14 -15.13
N PRO A 139 5.64 -1.10 -16.47
CA PRO A 139 4.97 -2.17 -17.22
C PRO A 139 5.78 -3.46 -17.14
N VAL A 140 5.09 -4.59 -17.32
CA VAL A 140 5.72 -5.92 -17.37
C VAL A 140 6.74 -6.02 -18.52
N GLU A 141 6.53 -5.26 -19.60
CA GLU A 141 7.38 -5.18 -20.77
C GLU A 141 7.37 -3.74 -21.28
N GLU A 142 8.54 -3.17 -21.56
CA GLU A 142 8.75 -1.73 -21.77
C GLU A 142 7.95 -1.13 -22.93
N ARG A 143 7.83 -1.86 -24.05
CA ARG A 143 7.21 -1.33 -25.29
C ARG A 143 5.74 -1.69 -25.42
N GLY A 144 5.26 -2.59 -24.61
CA GLY A 144 3.88 -3.06 -24.67
C GLY A 144 3.57 -3.99 -25.86
N ASP A 145 4.51 -4.24 -26.76
CA ASP A 145 4.35 -5.11 -27.94
C ASP A 145 5.04 -6.48 -27.79
N GLY A 146 5.82 -6.65 -26.74
CA GLY A 146 6.56 -7.87 -26.43
C GLY A 146 7.99 -7.87 -26.97
N THR A 147 8.45 -6.79 -27.61
CA THR A 147 9.80 -6.69 -28.19
C THR A 147 10.79 -5.94 -27.29
N GLY A 148 10.30 -5.30 -26.24
CA GLY A 148 11.13 -4.60 -25.26
C GLY A 148 11.63 -5.52 -24.15
N GLU A 149 12.35 -4.93 -23.20
CA GLU A 149 12.84 -5.65 -22.03
C GLU A 149 11.72 -5.98 -21.09
N PHE A 150 11.77 -7.20 -20.51
CA PHE A 150 10.82 -7.63 -19.51
C PHE A 150 11.31 -7.29 -18.11
N LEU A 151 10.45 -6.71 -17.28
CA LEU A 151 10.73 -6.41 -15.87
C LEU A 151 11.13 -7.67 -15.10
N TRP A 152 10.48 -8.79 -15.40
CA TRP A 152 10.82 -10.11 -14.90
C TRP A 152 11.05 -11.08 -16.07
N PRO A 153 12.27 -11.12 -16.65
CA PRO A 153 12.56 -12.03 -17.74
C PRO A 153 12.34 -13.49 -17.35
N ARG A 154 11.90 -14.30 -18.32
CA ARG A 154 11.64 -15.70 -18.07
C ARG A 154 12.92 -16.46 -17.74
N THR A 155 12.99 -16.99 -16.55
CA THR A 155 14.15 -17.73 -16.04
C THR A 155 13.71 -19.00 -15.32
N GLN A 156 14.58 -20.03 -15.32
CA GLN A 156 14.36 -21.22 -14.52
C GLN A 156 15.04 -21.05 -13.15
N ARG A 157 14.30 -21.26 -12.09
CA ARG A 157 14.80 -21.22 -10.72
C ARG A 157 15.58 -22.49 -10.40
N LYS A 158 16.39 -22.46 -9.33
CA LYS A 158 17.17 -23.61 -8.87
C LYS A 158 16.30 -24.83 -8.49
N ASP A 159 15.05 -24.62 -8.15
CA ASP A 159 14.05 -25.65 -7.85
C ASP A 159 13.38 -26.25 -9.11
N GLY A 160 13.85 -25.88 -10.31
CA GLY A 160 13.33 -26.32 -11.60
C GLY A 160 12.09 -25.61 -12.08
N LYS A 161 11.45 -24.75 -11.27
CA LYS A 161 10.26 -24.00 -11.64
C LYS A 161 10.62 -22.79 -12.50
N TRP A 162 9.77 -22.50 -13.45
CA TRP A 162 9.87 -21.31 -14.29
C TRP A 162 9.25 -20.11 -13.61
N PHE A 163 9.92 -18.96 -13.73
CA PHE A 163 9.46 -17.65 -13.26
C PHE A 163 9.61 -16.62 -14.37
N GLY A 164 8.78 -15.56 -14.31
CA GLY A 164 8.88 -14.40 -15.22
C GLY A 164 8.14 -14.59 -16.54
N PHE A 165 8.35 -13.63 -17.42
CA PHE A 165 7.61 -13.47 -18.67
C PHE A 165 8.54 -13.53 -19.89
N ASP A 166 8.00 -14.02 -20.98
CA ASP A 166 8.48 -13.87 -22.35
C ASP A 166 7.30 -13.49 -23.25
N MET A 167 7.56 -13.21 -24.53
CA MET A 167 6.51 -12.87 -25.50
C MET A 167 5.38 -13.89 -25.53
N LYS A 168 5.71 -15.18 -25.45
CA LYS A 168 4.70 -16.27 -25.52
C LYS A 168 3.76 -16.26 -24.31
N ILE A 169 4.33 -16.10 -23.13
CA ILE A 169 3.56 -16.00 -21.87
C ILE A 169 2.73 -14.72 -21.85
N LEU A 170 3.30 -13.58 -22.28
CA LEU A 170 2.59 -12.32 -22.34
C LEU A 170 1.40 -12.40 -23.33
N ALA A 171 1.62 -12.94 -24.54
CA ALA A 171 0.57 -13.12 -25.52
C ALA A 171 -0.58 -14.04 -25.01
N LYS A 172 -0.20 -15.14 -24.32
CA LYS A 172 -1.19 -16.02 -23.68
C LYS A 172 -2.01 -15.29 -22.63
N LYS A 173 -1.36 -14.48 -21.79
CA LYS A 173 -2.06 -13.69 -20.77
C LYS A 173 -3.01 -12.65 -21.37
N ARG A 174 -2.57 -11.91 -22.39
CA ARG A 174 -3.42 -10.96 -23.11
C ARG A 174 -4.66 -11.60 -23.75
N GLY A 175 -4.53 -12.82 -24.26
CA GLY A 175 -5.66 -13.55 -24.82
C GLY A 175 -6.64 -14.11 -23.77
N GLN A 176 -6.33 -13.98 -22.48
CA GLN A 176 -7.20 -14.40 -21.37
C GLN A 176 -8.04 -13.25 -20.81
N TYR A 177 -7.73 -12.00 -21.19
CA TYR A 177 -8.41 -10.76 -20.80
C TYR A 177 -9.05 -10.08 -22.03
#